data_4842660b7359346b21aa0a3fe4b816f7
#
_entry.id   4842660b7359346b21aa0a3fe4b816f7
#
_cell.length_a   1.000
_cell.length_b   1.000
_cell.length_c   1.000
_cell.angle_alpha   90.00
_cell.angle_beta   90.00
_cell.angle_gamma   90.00
#
_symmetry.space_group_name_H-M   'P 1'
#
loop_
_entity.id
_entity.type
_entity.pdbx_description
1 polymer ?
#
loop_
_entity_poly.entity_id
_entity_poly.type
_entity_poly.pdbx_seq_one_letter_code
_entity_poly.pdbx_strand_id
1 'polypeptide(L)'
;MEIFLFICYNFNMINLENTFLQRMHNILGNEYGEFLSSLDKNEQKGIFINNHKINTKKFEEIVDFPISPVPYEKSGFYIDNIKLGRHPLHHAGAFYVQDPSAMFTVNALNFKGDEMVLDMCASPGGKSIQIANRIPNGILISNEIVKSRAQILYSNVERMGLDNVLITNEEPKNIALAYAGEIDVCLVDAPCSGEGMFRRGEEITKSWNANLPKMCSIRQLEILEEANKCLKENGYLIYSTCTYSIEENEDVVRAFMAKHDYELINIEYPFSRGVGLNETVRLYPHKVKGEGQFVALMKKLEKNNLCSNDRLNLKENKNIENFLKKITNFNKKVYNYKNFSFIIKDLNIVKKDINYLSIGVLIGVDKKNYIDINHYLFSAFGAEFKNQIEFEYNDPNVLKYLRGETIDVSGDEGYGAIIVSGCPLGGYKISNGKFKNLYPKGLRNFN
;
A
#
# COMPACT_ATOMS: atom_id res chain seq x y z
N MET A 1 31.21 -32.00 -27.11
CA MET A 1 30.77 -32.78 -25.92
C MET A 1 31.45 -32.12 -24.72
N GLU A 2 30.95 -30.94 -24.34
CA GLU A 2 31.46 -30.17 -23.21
C GLU A 2 30.80 -30.64 -21.93
N ILE A 3 31.65 -31.15 -21.04
CA ILE A 3 31.27 -31.63 -19.71
C ILE A 3 30.96 -30.41 -18.87
N PHE A 4 29.66 -30.22 -18.56
CA PHE A 4 29.22 -29.27 -17.56
C PHE A 4 29.76 -29.72 -16.20
N LEU A 5 30.83 -29.09 -15.73
CA LEU A 5 31.29 -29.19 -14.34
C LEU A 5 30.22 -28.47 -13.47
N PHE A 6 29.29 -29.24 -12.93
CA PHE A 6 28.49 -28.81 -11.77
C PHE A 6 29.46 -28.64 -10.59
N ILE A 7 29.88 -27.44 -10.33
CA ILE A 7 30.51 -27.10 -9.05
C ILE A 7 29.37 -27.18 -8.02
N CYS A 8 29.25 -28.31 -7.35
CA CYS A 8 28.44 -28.45 -6.15
C CYS A 8 29.03 -27.57 -5.05
N TYR A 9 28.63 -26.33 -4.98
CA TYR A 9 28.72 -25.58 -3.74
C TYR A 9 27.67 -26.17 -2.81
N ASN A 10 28.10 -26.63 -1.63
CA ASN A 10 27.22 -26.98 -0.51
C ASN A 10 26.55 -25.69 0.01
N PHE A 11 25.44 -25.31 -0.61
CA PHE A 11 24.58 -24.26 -0.13
C PHE A 11 23.47 -24.88 0.71
N ASN A 12 23.09 -24.26 1.81
CA ASN A 12 21.78 -24.45 2.45
C ASN A 12 20.69 -23.89 1.49
N MET A 13 20.58 -24.49 0.30
CA MET A 13 19.85 -23.89 -0.80
C MET A 13 18.35 -24.06 -0.65
N ILE A 14 17.63 -22.95 -0.79
CA ILE A 14 16.29 -22.91 -1.31
C ILE A 14 16.21 -23.88 -2.49
N ASN A 15 15.37 -24.89 -2.44
CA ASN A 15 15.23 -25.88 -3.51
C ASN A 15 14.54 -25.21 -4.71
N LEU A 16 15.35 -24.76 -5.69
CA LEU A 16 14.86 -24.06 -6.89
C LEU A 16 14.76 -25.05 -8.06
N GLU A 17 13.70 -24.93 -8.85
CA GLU A 17 13.52 -25.77 -10.02
C GLU A 17 14.58 -25.49 -11.10
N ASN A 18 15.04 -26.54 -11.77
CA ASN A 18 16.06 -26.45 -12.82
C ASN A 18 15.65 -25.53 -13.99
N THR A 19 14.35 -25.48 -14.31
CA THR A 19 13.80 -24.59 -15.35
C THR A 19 13.98 -23.12 -15.00
N PHE A 20 13.79 -22.74 -13.73
CA PHE A 20 14.08 -21.40 -13.22
C PHE A 20 15.58 -21.07 -13.32
N LEU A 21 16.43 -21.97 -12.83
CA LEU A 21 17.89 -21.77 -12.83
C LEU A 21 18.44 -21.58 -14.25
N GLN A 22 18.01 -22.41 -15.20
CA GLN A 22 18.43 -22.32 -16.60
C GLN A 22 17.96 -21.01 -17.24
N ARG A 23 16.74 -20.59 -16.98
CA ARG A 23 16.20 -19.31 -17.48
C ARG A 23 17.00 -18.11 -16.92
N MET A 24 17.27 -18.09 -15.62
CA MET A 24 18.05 -17.03 -15.00
C MET A 24 19.50 -16.99 -15.51
N HIS A 25 20.11 -18.15 -15.75
CA HIS A 25 21.43 -18.23 -16.38
C HIS A 25 21.41 -17.57 -17.77
N ASN A 26 20.39 -17.82 -18.58
CA ASN A 26 20.27 -17.25 -19.92
C ASN A 26 20.01 -15.73 -19.89
N ILE A 27 19.26 -15.23 -18.89
CA ILE A 27 18.96 -13.80 -18.74
C ILE A 27 20.18 -13.02 -18.24
N LEU A 28 20.89 -13.55 -17.25
CA LEU A 28 21.90 -12.82 -16.50
C LEU A 28 23.35 -13.04 -17.01
N GLY A 29 23.60 -14.14 -17.74
CA GLY A 29 24.92 -14.44 -18.26
C GLY A 29 25.98 -14.43 -17.15
N ASN A 30 26.96 -13.55 -17.26
CA ASN A 30 28.07 -13.43 -16.30
C ASN A 30 27.64 -13.02 -14.88
N GLU A 31 26.47 -12.38 -14.72
CA GLU A 31 25.95 -11.95 -13.42
C GLU A 31 25.23 -13.07 -12.66
N TYR A 32 25.02 -14.24 -13.30
CA TYR A 32 24.25 -15.35 -12.74
C TYR A 32 24.78 -15.85 -11.39
N GLY A 33 26.11 -15.96 -11.24
CA GLY A 33 26.73 -16.42 -10.00
C GLY A 33 26.49 -15.47 -8.82
N GLU A 34 26.57 -14.16 -9.06
CA GLU A 34 26.28 -13.14 -8.04
C GLU A 34 24.79 -13.15 -7.66
N PHE A 35 23.92 -13.32 -8.65
CA PHE A 35 22.49 -13.45 -8.42
C PHE A 35 22.17 -14.65 -7.53
N LEU A 36 22.68 -15.85 -7.84
CA LEU A 36 22.49 -17.03 -6.99
C LEU A 36 22.97 -16.80 -5.57
N SER A 37 24.19 -16.27 -5.42
CA SER A 37 24.75 -15.95 -4.11
C SER A 37 23.91 -14.94 -3.32
N SER A 38 23.16 -14.08 -4.01
CA SER A 38 22.25 -13.13 -3.36
C SER A 38 20.97 -13.79 -2.83
N LEU A 39 20.54 -14.89 -3.44
CA LEU A 39 19.33 -15.62 -2.99
C LEU A 39 19.57 -16.37 -1.65
N ASP A 40 20.81 -16.68 -1.31
CA ASP A 40 21.17 -17.31 -0.01
C ASP A 40 21.25 -16.31 1.14
N LYS A 41 21.19 -15.01 0.84
CA LYS A 41 21.20 -13.97 1.88
C LYS A 41 19.81 -13.78 2.48
N ASN A 42 19.77 -13.30 3.73
CA ASN A 42 18.52 -12.91 4.36
C ASN A 42 17.75 -11.86 3.55
N GLU A 43 16.41 -11.92 3.60
CA GLU A 43 15.55 -10.89 3.03
C GLU A 43 15.95 -9.50 3.52
N GLN A 44 15.85 -8.52 2.65
CA GLN A 44 16.06 -7.11 3.00
C GLN A 44 14.72 -6.49 3.40
N LYS A 45 14.73 -5.77 4.50
CA LYS A 45 13.54 -5.07 4.99
C LYS A 45 13.74 -3.57 4.92
N GLY A 46 12.65 -2.88 4.68
CA GLY A 46 12.61 -1.43 4.74
C GLY A 46 11.34 -0.94 5.41
N ILE A 47 11.32 0.35 5.66
CA ILE A 47 10.15 1.07 6.12
C ILE A 47 9.91 2.28 5.21
N PHE A 48 8.65 2.59 4.97
CA PHE A 48 8.19 3.82 4.33
C PHE A 48 7.56 4.72 5.38
N ILE A 49 8.04 5.94 5.53
CA ILE A 49 7.54 6.91 6.51
C ILE A 49 6.25 7.54 6.00
N ASN A 50 5.24 7.56 6.86
CA ASN A 50 3.95 8.17 6.59
C ASN A 50 3.97 9.68 6.86
N ASN A 51 4.19 10.46 5.81
CA ASN A 51 4.27 11.92 5.93
C ASN A 51 2.94 12.61 6.30
N HIS A 52 1.81 11.88 6.28
CA HIS A 52 0.55 12.37 6.85
C HIS A 52 0.57 12.45 8.38
N LYS A 53 1.47 11.70 9.05
CA LYS A 53 1.57 11.65 10.51
C LYS A 53 2.84 12.27 11.05
N ILE A 54 3.97 12.02 10.39
CA ILE A 54 5.28 12.51 10.84
C ILE A 54 6.17 12.75 9.63
N ASN A 55 6.85 13.89 9.59
CA ASN A 55 7.83 14.10 8.53
C ASN A 55 9.09 13.25 8.76
N THR A 56 9.75 12.91 7.66
CA THR A 56 10.92 12.03 7.64
C THR A 56 12.01 12.47 8.60
N LYS A 57 12.35 13.78 8.64
CA LYS A 57 13.40 14.33 9.51
C LYS A 57 13.09 14.12 10.99
N LYS A 58 11.84 14.43 11.42
CA LYS A 58 11.42 14.20 12.80
C LYS A 58 11.45 12.72 13.16
N PHE A 59 11.08 11.85 12.22
CA PHE A 59 11.16 10.40 12.43
C PHE A 59 12.60 9.94 12.67
N GLU A 60 13.57 10.41 11.88
CA GLU A 60 14.99 10.11 12.05
C GLU A 60 15.54 10.58 13.43
N GLU A 61 15.02 11.69 13.95
CA GLU A 61 15.44 12.23 15.26
C GLU A 61 14.94 11.39 16.45
N ILE A 62 13.79 10.72 16.32
CA ILE A 62 13.15 10.02 17.45
C ILE A 62 13.31 8.50 17.42
N VAL A 63 13.63 7.92 16.26
CA VAL A 63 13.72 6.45 16.13
C VAL A 63 14.90 5.88 16.91
N ASP A 64 14.68 4.74 17.61
CA ASP A 64 15.66 4.11 18.49
C ASP A 64 16.34 2.86 17.89
N PHE A 65 16.11 2.60 16.61
CA PHE A 65 16.73 1.50 15.87
C PHE A 65 17.48 2.01 14.62
N PRO A 66 18.53 1.28 14.18
CA PRO A 66 19.33 1.70 13.02
C PRO A 66 18.48 1.75 11.75
N ILE A 67 18.58 2.87 11.03
CA ILE A 67 17.99 3.07 9.71
C ILE A 67 19.04 3.63 8.75
N SER A 68 18.92 3.34 7.46
CA SER A 68 19.72 3.98 6.43
C SER A 68 18.86 4.27 5.20
N PRO A 69 19.07 5.41 4.50
CA PRO A 69 18.19 5.84 3.42
C PRO A 69 18.14 4.84 2.26
N VAL A 70 16.95 4.63 1.70
CA VAL A 70 16.76 3.97 0.40
C VAL A 70 17.03 5.00 -0.69
N PRO A 71 18.04 4.81 -1.58
CA PRO A 71 18.52 5.88 -2.47
C PRO A 71 17.48 6.43 -3.43
N TYR A 72 16.46 5.67 -3.74
CA TYR A 72 15.41 6.00 -4.69
C TYR A 72 14.06 6.32 -4.06
N GLU A 73 13.96 6.35 -2.71
CA GLU A 73 12.73 6.72 -2.01
C GLU A 73 13.03 7.64 -0.82
N LYS A 74 12.64 8.92 -0.96
CA LYS A 74 12.95 9.96 0.04
C LYS A 74 12.38 9.68 1.43
N SER A 75 11.29 8.96 1.51
CA SER A 75 10.65 8.54 2.76
C SER A 75 10.91 7.07 3.10
N GLY A 76 11.83 6.41 2.36
CA GLY A 76 12.19 5.02 2.53
C GLY A 76 13.50 4.82 3.28
N PHE A 77 13.53 3.86 4.20
CA PHE A 77 14.74 3.49 4.92
C PHE A 77 14.90 1.98 4.93
N TYR A 78 16.13 1.52 4.79
CA TYR A 78 16.51 0.15 5.13
C TYR A 78 16.50 -0.02 6.65
N ILE A 79 16.10 -1.19 7.10
CA ILE A 79 16.18 -1.60 8.51
C ILE A 79 16.91 -2.94 8.58
N ASP A 80 17.63 -3.15 9.68
CA ASP A 80 18.15 -4.46 10.01
C ASP A 80 17.01 -5.45 10.31
N ASN A 81 17.34 -6.73 10.54
CA ASN A 81 16.33 -7.77 10.75
C ASN A 81 15.60 -7.64 12.11
N ILE A 82 14.92 -6.50 12.30
CA ILE A 82 14.18 -6.12 13.49
C ILE A 82 12.69 -6.41 13.27
N LYS A 83 12.02 -6.96 14.32
CA LYS A 83 10.57 -7.16 14.31
C LYS A 83 9.84 -5.90 14.77
N LEU A 84 9.43 -5.05 13.83
CA LEU A 84 8.77 -3.76 14.11
C LEU A 84 7.25 -3.84 14.24
N GLY A 85 6.61 -4.96 14.00
CA GLY A 85 5.15 -5.09 14.05
C GLY A 85 4.52 -4.76 15.40
N ARG A 86 5.30 -4.79 16.50
CA ARG A 86 4.86 -4.43 17.86
C ARG A 86 5.35 -3.06 18.32
N HIS A 87 6.10 -2.34 17.49
CA HIS A 87 6.64 -1.04 17.84
C HIS A 87 5.50 0.00 17.98
N PRO A 88 5.47 0.84 19.03
CA PRO A 88 4.40 1.82 19.23
C PRO A 88 4.19 2.75 18.02
N LEU A 89 5.26 3.24 17.39
CA LEU A 89 5.17 4.07 16.18
C LEU A 89 4.57 3.31 14.97
N HIS A 90 4.75 1.97 14.88
CA HIS A 90 4.07 1.16 13.88
C HIS A 90 2.55 1.13 14.12
N HIS A 91 2.12 0.93 15.39
CA HIS A 91 0.70 0.98 15.76
C HIS A 91 0.10 2.37 15.53
N ALA A 92 0.86 3.44 15.77
CA ALA A 92 0.46 4.81 15.49
C ALA A 92 0.45 5.15 13.98
N GLY A 93 0.90 4.23 13.11
CA GLY A 93 0.93 4.43 11.67
C GLY A 93 1.97 5.44 11.19
N ALA A 94 3.05 5.65 11.95
CA ALA A 94 4.16 6.52 11.57
C ALA A 94 4.95 5.96 10.38
N PHE A 95 4.95 4.64 10.20
CA PHE A 95 5.63 3.97 9.11
C PHE A 95 4.92 2.67 8.69
N TYR A 96 5.21 2.23 7.47
CA TYR A 96 4.80 0.96 6.91
C TYR A 96 6.04 0.11 6.59
N VAL A 97 6.05 -1.18 6.98
CA VAL A 97 7.13 -2.10 6.63
C VAL A 97 6.93 -2.59 5.20
N GLN A 98 7.90 -2.32 4.33
CA GLN A 98 7.82 -2.61 2.89
C GLN A 98 9.16 -3.10 2.37
N ASP A 99 9.13 -3.97 1.36
CA ASP A 99 10.32 -4.30 0.59
C ASP A 99 10.89 -3.05 -0.10
N PRO A 100 12.17 -2.74 0.06
CA PRO A 100 12.78 -1.58 -0.57
C PRO A 100 12.62 -1.57 -2.10
N SER A 101 12.78 -2.70 -2.80
CA SER A 101 12.60 -2.75 -4.27
C SER A 101 11.18 -2.39 -4.69
N ALA A 102 10.16 -2.83 -3.93
CA ALA A 102 8.78 -2.51 -4.20
C ALA A 102 8.45 -1.01 -4.05
N MET A 103 9.22 -0.28 -3.23
CA MET A 103 9.05 1.18 -3.08
C MET A 103 9.33 1.93 -4.39
N PHE A 104 10.20 1.39 -5.25
CA PHE A 104 10.54 2.03 -6.52
C PHE A 104 9.36 2.10 -7.50
N THR A 105 8.44 1.17 -7.44
CA THR A 105 7.29 1.12 -8.36
C THR A 105 6.53 2.45 -8.42
N VAL A 106 6.27 3.07 -7.28
CA VAL A 106 5.57 4.36 -7.20
C VAL A 106 6.47 5.51 -7.67
N ASN A 107 7.77 5.39 -7.51
CA ASN A 107 8.75 6.41 -7.92
C ASN A 107 9.06 6.40 -9.43
N ALA A 108 8.53 5.45 -10.20
CA ALA A 108 8.59 5.48 -11.66
C ALA A 108 7.87 6.68 -12.27
N LEU A 109 6.91 7.28 -11.54
CA LEU A 109 6.17 8.47 -11.96
C LEU A 109 6.32 9.60 -10.93
N ASN A 110 6.50 10.82 -11.42
CA ASN A 110 6.42 12.03 -10.60
C ASN A 110 4.96 12.50 -10.52
N PHE A 111 4.32 12.28 -9.38
CA PHE A 111 2.95 12.73 -9.11
C PHE A 111 2.90 14.25 -8.91
N LYS A 112 1.83 14.90 -9.38
CA LYS A 112 1.56 16.34 -9.19
C LYS A 112 0.93 16.64 -7.82
N GLY A 113 0.25 15.62 -7.24
CA GLY A 113 -0.34 15.70 -5.90
C GLY A 113 -1.85 15.83 -5.86
N ASP A 114 -2.53 15.93 -7.01
CA ASP A 114 -3.97 16.13 -7.14
C ASP A 114 -4.67 15.11 -8.05
N GLU A 115 -3.95 14.06 -8.46
CA GLU A 115 -4.46 13.05 -9.38
C GLU A 115 -5.57 12.18 -8.75
N MET A 116 -6.45 11.67 -9.61
CA MET A 116 -7.27 10.51 -9.33
C MET A 116 -6.51 9.25 -9.73
N VAL A 117 -6.09 8.48 -8.74
CA VAL A 117 -5.27 7.28 -8.93
C VAL A 117 -6.08 6.02 -8.63
N LEU A 118 -5.87 4.99 -9.43
CA LEU A 118 -6.39 3.64 -9.21
C LEU A 118 -5.23 2.68 -8.95
N ASP A 119 -5.24 2.01 -7.80
CA ASP A 119 -4.40 0.83 -7.53
C ASP A 119 -5.28 -0.41 -7.70
N MET A 120 -5.11 -1.11 -8.83
CA MET A 120 -6.02 -2.18 -9.27
C MET A 120 -5.86 -3.47 -8.46
N CYS A 121 -4.66 -3.73 -7.89
CA CYS A 121 -4.32 -4.96 -7.16
C CYS A 121 -3.63 -4.60 -5.83
N ALA A 122 -4.31 -3.83 -4.98
CA ALA A 122 -3.70 -3.00 -3.96
C ALA A 122 -3.15 -3.73 -2.73
N SER A 123 -3.68 -4.92 -2.39
CA SER A 123 -3.32 -5.60 -1.13
C SER A 123 -1.88 -6.14 -1.13
N PRO A 124 -1.15 -5.96 -0.02
CA PRO A 124 -1.58 -5.56 1.34
C PRO A 124 -1.61 -4.05 1.60
N GLY A 125 -1.28 -3.18 0.64
CA GLY A 125 -1.44 -1.74 0.74
C GLY A 125 -0.16 -0.91 0.73
N GLY A 126 1.03 -1.50 0.62
CA GLY A 126 2.29 -0.75 0.66
C GLY A 126 2.40 0.32 -0.44
N LYS A 127 2.08 -0.04 -1.69
CA LYS A 127 2.08 0.89 -2.81
C LYS A 127 0.93 1.91 -2.71
N SER A 128 -0.27 1.47 -2.29
CA SER A 128 -1.40 2.37 -2.00
C SER A 128 -1.05 3.43 -0.95
N ILE A 129 -0.40 3.05 0.16
CA ILE A 129 0.05 3.97 1.21
C ILE A 129 1.07 4.97 0.65
N GLN A 130 2.01 4.51 -0.15
CA GLN A 130 3.00 5.35 -0.80
C GLN A 130 2.36 6.35 -1.77
N ILE A 131 1.41 5.88 -2.63
CA ILE A 131 0.65 6.73 -3.54
C ILE A 131 -0.15 7.77 -2.76
N ALA A 132 -0.91 7.38 -1.73
CA ALA A 132 -1.72 8.30 -0.93
C ALA A 132 -0.87 9.44 -0.34
N ASN A 133 0.38 9.15 0.06
CA ASN A 133 1.33 10.16 0.52
C ASN A 133 1.85 11.08 -0.61
N ARG A 134 1.83 10.63 -1.88
CA ARG A 134 2.24 11.44 -3.04
C ARG A 134 1.15 12.37 -3.56
N ILE A 135 -0.12 12.04 -3.28
CA ILE A 135 -1.28 12.79 -3.77
C ILE A 135 -2.10 13.40 -2.62
N PRO A 136 -1.55 14.29 -1.79
CA PRO A 136 -2.24 14.83 -0.62
C PRO A 136 -3.53 15.59 -0.98
N ASN A 137 -3.65 16.12 -2.20
CA ASN A 137 -4.85 16.80 -2.71
C ASN A 137 -5.66 15.91 -3.67
N GLY A 138 -5.11 14.80 -4.12
CA GLY A 138 -5.75 13.82 -4.98
C GLY A 138 -6.56 12.78 -4.20
N ILE A 139 -6.99 11.75 -4.92
CA ILE A 139 -7.77 10.64 -4.39
C ILE A 139 -7.25 9.32 -4.95
N LEU A 140 -7.13 8.33 -4.07
CA LEU A 140 -6.75 6.98 -4.40
C LEU A 140 -7.94 6.03 -4.28
N ILE A 141 -8.20 5.27 -5.33
CA ILE A 141 -9.10 4.11 -5.32
C ILE A 141 -8.20 2.87 -5.23
N SER A 142 -8.28 2.14 -4.12
CA SER A 142 -7.50 0.91 -3.89
C SER A 142 -8.41 -0.30 -3.98
N ASN A 143 -8.23 -1.11 -5.02
CA ASN A 143 -9.05 -2.29 -5.28
C ASN A 143 -8.31 -3.59 -4.94
N GLU A 144 -9.04 -4.54 -4.39
CA GLU A 144 -8.55 -5.92 -4.18
C GLU A 144 -9.72 -6.90 -4.35
N ILE A 145 -9.57 -7.84 -5.27
CA ILE A 145 -10.61 -8.82 -5.60
C ILE A 145 -10.84 -9.83 -4.46
N VAL A 146 -9.80 -10.23 -3.75
CA VAL A 146 -9.89 -11.23 -2.67
C VAL A 146 -10.31 -10.56 -1.37
N LYS A 147 -11.52 -10.87 -0.89
CA LYS A 147 -12.14 -10.22 0.29
C LYS A 147 -11.25 -10.23 1.53
N SER A 148 -10.60 -11.35 1.86
CA SER A 148 -9.70 -11.43 3.02
C SER A 148 -8.50 -10.52 2.89
N ARG A 149 -7.93 -10.39 1.69
CA ARG A 149 -6.84 -9.48 1.38
C ARG A 149 -7.30 -8.02 1.40
N ALA A 150 -8.51 -7.73 0.91
CA ALA A 150 -9.10 -6.39 0.98
C ALA A 150 -9.31 -5.92 2.45
N GLN A 151 -9.59 -6.84 3.39
CA GLN A 151 -9.64 -6.52 4.81
C GLN A 151 -8.26 -6.17 5.39
N ILE A 152 -7.19 -6.82 4.93
CA ILE A 152 -5.82 -6.47 5.32
C ILE A 152 -5.47 -5.07 4.81
N LEU A 153 -5.78 -4.77 3.55
CA LEU A 153 -5.63 -3.44 2.95
C LEU A 153 -6.36 -2.37 3.79
N TYR A 154 -7.65 -2.62 4.12
CA TYR A 154 -8.44 -1.72 4.95
C TYR A 154 -7.77 -1.45 6.30
N SER A 155 -7.35 -2.50 7.00
CA SER A 155 -6.68 -2.36 8.31
C SER A 155 -5.38 -1.55 8.23
N ASN A 156 -4.60 -1.70 7.16
CA ASN A 156 -3.39 -0.93 6.96
C ASN A 156 -3.69 0.55 6.66
N VAL A 157 -4.67 0.85 5.79
CA VAL A 157 -5.09 2.22 5.46
C VAL A 157 -5.65 2.92 6.70
N GLU A 158 -6.50 2.24 7.50
CA GLU A 158 -7.03 2.73 8.78
C GLU A 158 -5.90 3.08 9.77
N ARG A 159 -4.95 2.16 9.97
CA ARG A 159 -3.80 2.36 10.86
C ARG A 159 -2.93 3.54 10.42
N MET A 160 -2.71 3.69 9.12
CA MET A 160 -1.96 4.81 8.54
C MET A 160 -2.72 6.15 8.63
N GLY A 161 -4.03 6.13 8.88
CA GLY A 161 -4.86 7.32 9.03
C GLY A 161 -5.03 8.13 7.76
N LEU A 162 -5.07 7.48 6.60
CA LEU A 162 -5.15 8.13 5.29
C LEU A 162 -6.59 8.56 4.98
N ASP A 163 -6.82 9.85 4.71
CA ASP A 163 -8.16 10.40 4.48
C ASP A 163 -8.54 10.53 3.00
N ASN A 164 -7.62 10.22 2.11
CA ASN A 164 -7.77 10.34 0.66
C ASN A 164 -7.87 8.99 -0.08
N VAL A 165 -8.26 7.91 0.63
CA VAL A 165 -8.33 6.56 0.08
C VAL A 165 -9.75 6.00 0.12
N LEU A 166 -10.23 5.47 -1.02
CA LEU A 166 -11.40 4.61 -1.11
C LEU A 166 -10.92 3.16 -1.27
N ILE A 167 -11.59 2.23 -0.61
CA ILE A 167 -11.23 0.81 -0.71
C ILE A 167 -12.41 0.04 -1.30
N THR A 168 -12.16 -0.65 -2.40
CA THR A 168 -13.13 -1.49 -3.11
C THR A 168 -12.75 -2.96 -3.04
N ASN A 169 -13.76 -3.83 -3.07
CA ASN A 169 -13.57 -5.27 -3.20
C ASN A 169 -14.36 -5.74 -4.41
N GLU A 170 -13.76 -5.56 -5.60
CA GLU A 170 -14.40 -5.77 -6.89
C GLU A 170 -13.51 -6.49 -7.89
N GLU A 171 -14.13 -7.12 -8.87
CA GLU A 171 -13.45 -7.57 -10.07
C GLU A 171 -12.98 -6.37 -10.90
N PRO A 172 -11.81 -6.45 -11.58
CA PRO A 172 -11.30 -5.36 -12.42
C PRO A 172 -12.32 -4.84 -13.45
N LYS A 173 -13.14 -5.72 -14.00
CA LYS A 173 -14.21 -5.37 -14.95
C LYS A 173 -15.25 -4.41 -14.36
N ASN A 174 -15.65 -4.62 -13.10
CA ASN A 174 -16.62 -3.74 -12.43
C ASN A 174 -16.02 -2.36 -12.14
N ILE A 175 -14.74 -2.33 -11.76
CA ILE A 175 -13.98 -1.08 -11.62
C ILE A 175 -13.90 -0.33 -12.96
N ALA A 176 -13.62 -1.05 -14.06
CA ALA A 176 -13.57 -0.45 -15.39
C ALA A 176 -14.91 0.15 -15.84
N LEU A 177 -16.03 -0.51 -15.54
CA LEU A 177 -17.37 0.02 -15.83
C LEU A 177 -17.68 1.29 -15.01
N ALA A 178 -17.27 1.31 -13.75
CA ALA A 178 -17.57 2.41 -12.84
C ALA A 178 -16.71 3.66 -13.07
N TYR A 179 -15.44 3.48 -13.47
CA TYR A 179 -14.46 4.57 -13.58
C TYR A 179 -13.91 4.75 -14.99
N ALA A 180 -14.67 4.34 -16.01
CA ALA A 180 -14.27 4.43 -17.40
C ALA A 180 -13.87 5.87 -17.81
N GLY A 181 -12.62 6.04 -18.24
CA GLY A 181 -12.08 7.32 -18.70
C GLY A 181 -11.93 8.40 -17.64
N GLU A 182 -11.93 8.04 -16.34
CA GLU A 182 -11.86 9.02 -15.25
C GLU A 182 -10.50 9.05 -14.52
N ILE A 183 -9.64 8.06 -14.71
CA ILE A 183 -8.41 7.85 -13.94
C ILE A 183 -7.22 8.54 -14.61
N ASP A 184 -6.46 9.34 -13.84
CA ASP A 184 -5.24 9.98 -14.31
C ASP A 184 -4.04 9.03 -14.31
N VAL A 185 -3.94 8.19 -13.27
CA VAL A 185 -2.86 7.20 -13.12
C VAL A 185 -3.43 5.88 -12.64
N CYS A 186 -3.13 4.80 -13.34
CA CYS A 186 -3.46 3.44 -12.89
C CYS A 186 -2.19 2.67 -12.56
N LEU A 187 -2.13 2.12 -11.35
CA LEU A 187 -1.12 1.14 -10.95
C LEU A 187 -1.71 -0.27 -11.07
N VAL A 188 -0.99 -1.13 -11.77
CA VAL A 188 -1.23 -2.58 -11.81
C VAL A 188 0.02 -3.27 -11.29
N ASP A 189 0.10 -3.42 -9.95
CA ASP A 189 1.07 -4.31 -9.32
C ASP A 189 0.49 -5.73 -9.37
N ALA A 190 0.75 -6.40 -10.48
CA ALA A 190 -0.02 -7.54 -10.89
C ALA A 190 0.26 -8.81 -10.06
N PRO A 191 -0.74 -9.66 -9.83
CA PRO A 191 -0.50 -11.00 -9.31
C PRO A 191 0.42 -11.75 -10.26
N CYS A 192 1.54 -12.28 -9.73
CA CYS A 192 2.60 -12.88 -10.51
C CYS A 192 3.12 -14.17 -9.88
N SER A 193 4.06 -14.84 -10.55
CA SER A 193 4.69 -16.08 -10.06
C SER A 193 5.55 -15.89 -8.81
N GLY A 194 5.89 -14.66 -8.44
CA GLY A 194 6.53 -14.32 -7.16
C GLY A 194 7.99 -14.74 -7.04
N GLU A 195 8.71 -14.90 -8.11
CA GLU A 195 10.12 -15.38 -8.10
C GLU A 195 11.07 -14.47 -7.31
N GLY A 196 10.81 -13.17 -7.33
CA GLY A 196 11.54 -12.21 -6.51
C GLY A 196 11.31 -12.35 -5.01
N MET A 197 10.37 -13.22 -4.59
CA MET A 197 10.03 -13.45 -3.19
C MET A 197 10.60 -14.77 -2.64
N PHE A 198 11.39 -15.50 -3.41
CA PHE A 198 11.90 -16.83 -3.03
C PHE A 198 12.67 -16.83 -1.70
N ARG A 199 13.36 -15.74 -1.36
CA ARG A 199 14.07 -15.58 -0.07
C ARG A 199 13.13 -15.51 1.15
N ARG A 200 11.82 -15.25 0.94
CA ARG A 200 10.86 -15.08 2.04
C ARG A 200 10.31 -16.39 2.61
N GLY A 201 10.56 -17.49 1.95
CA GLY A 201 10.21 -18.80 2.51
C GLY A 201 10.06 -19.90 1.47
N GLU A 202 10.30 -21.12 1.92
CA GLU A 202 10.20 -22.34 1.12
C GLU A 202 8.79 -22.60 0.55
N GLU A 203 7.75 -22.07 1.18
CA GLU A 203 6.37 -22.25 0.70
C GLU A 203 6.17 -21.63 -0.70
N ILE A 204 6.84 -20.50 -0.98
CA ILE A 204 6.77 -19.82 -2.27
C ILE A 204 7.47 -20.66 -3.34
N THR A 205 8.67 -21.15 -3.05
CA THR A 205 9.44 -21.98 -4.00
C THR A 205 8.76 -23.33 -4.25
N LYS A 206 8.15 -23.95 -3.25
CA LYS A 206 7.39 -25.21 -3.37
C LYS A 206 6.10 -25.07 -4.20
N SER A 207 5.49 -23.91 -4.19
CA SER A 207 4.27 -23.64 -4.98
C SER A 207 4.57 -23.23 -6.43
N TRP A 208 5.80 -22.84 -6.72
CA TRP A 208 6.22 -22.44 -8.06
C TRP A 208 6.40 -23.66 -8.99
N ASN A 209 6.05 -23.51 -10.25
CA ASN A 209 6.31 -24.48 -11.31
C ASN A 209 6.46 -23.75 -12.65
N ALA A 210 7.04 -24.42 -13.65
CA ALA A 210 7.38 -23.82 -14.95
C ALA A 210 6.17 -23.29 -15.77
N ASN A 211 4.94 -23.71 -15.45
CA ASN A 211 3.72 -23.22 -16.13
C ASN A 211 3.14 -21.98 -15.45
N LEU A 212 3.51 -21.70 -14.20
CA LEU A 212 2.95 -20.62 -13.42
C LEU A 212 3.15 -19.24 -14.07
N PRO A 213 4.36 -18.86 -14.58
CA PRO A 213 4.56 -17.60 -15.28
C PRO A 213 3.60 -17.39 -16.45
N LYS A 214 3.39 -18.40 -17.29
CA LYS A 214 2.47 -18.33 -18.42
C LYS A 214 1.01 -18.15 -17.97
N MET A 215 0.58 -18.82 -16.90
CA MET A 215 -0.76 -18.62 -16.34
C MET A 215 -0.96 -17.22 -15.78
N CYS A 216 0.07 -16.70 -15.11
CA CYS A 216 0.04 -15.35 -14.57
C CYS A 216 0.02 -14.29 -15.67
N SER A 217 0.80 -14.46 -16.76
CA SER A 217 0.84 -13.49 -17.86
C SER A 217 -0.51 -13.30 -18.55
N ILE A 218 -1.30 -14.35 -18.69
CA ILE A 218 -2.67 -14.26 -19.23
C ILE A 218 -3.54 -13.40 -18.33
N ARG A 219 -3.54 -13.64 -17.02
CA ARG A 219 -4.30 -12.86 -16.05
C ARG A 219 -3.84 -11.40 -15.98
N GLN A 220 -2.53 -11.17 -16.08
CA GLN A 220 -1.95 -9.83 -16.10
C GLN A 220 -2.45 -9.02 -17.30
N LEU A 221 -2.51 -9.63 -18.49
CA LEU A 221 -3.08 -8.98 -19.67
C LEU A 221 -4.58 -8.67 -19.48
N GLU A 222 -5.36 -9.58 -18.91
CA GLU A 222 -6.79 -9.33 -18.61
C GLU A 222 -6.96 -8.12 -17.66
N ILE A 223 -6.12 -8.00 -16.64
CA ILE A 223 -6.17 -6.87 -15.70
C ILE A 223 -5.76 -5.57 -16.41
N LEU A 224 -4.72 -5.59 -17.24
CA LEU A 224 -4.28 -4.42 -18.02
C LEU A 224 -5.34 -3.94 -19.01
N GLU A 225 -6.09 -4.85 -19.67
CA GLU A 225 -7.22 -4.51 -20.53
C GLU A 225 -8.31 -3.73 -19.77
N GLU A 226 -8.61 -4.11 -18.53
CA GLU A 226 -9.57 -3.39 -17.71
C GLU A 226 -9.00 -2.05 -17.17
N ALA A 227 -7.72 -2.01 -16.81
CA ALA A 227 -7.03 -0.78 -16.42
C ALA A 227 -7.00 0.25 -17.55
N ASN A 228 -6.79 -0.18 -18.80
CA ASN A 228 -6.85 0.68 -19.98
C ASN A 228 -8.20 1.42 -20.11
N LYS A 229 -9.31 0.73 -19.84
CA LYS A 229 -10.66 1.35 -19.91
C LYS A 229 -10.86 2.45 -18.87
N CYS A 230 -10.21 2.35 -17.70
CA CYS A 230 -10.29 3.35 -16.65
C CYS A 230 -9.54 4.64 -16.98
N LEU A 231 -8.42 4.54 -17.71
CA LEU A 231 -7.50 5.64 -17.95
C LEU A 231 -8.06 6.70 -18.91
N LYS A 232 -7.84 7.96 -18.57
CA LYS A 232 -7.99 9.10 -19.49
C LYS A 232 -7.00 9.02 -20.65
N GLU A 233 -7.29 9.73 -21.73
CA GLU A 233 -6.26 10.11 -22.72
C GLU A 233 -5.13 10.88 -22.00
N ASN A 234 -3.89 10.60 -22.34
CA ASN A 234 -2.68 11.10 -21.67
C ASN A 234 -2.49 10.65 -20.19
N GLY A 235 -3.32 9.74 -19.68
CA GLY A 235 -3.14 9.10 -18.38
C GLY A 235 -1.95 8.14 -18.37
N TYR A 236 -1.45 7.82 -17.19
CA TYR A 236 -0.29 6.94 -17.02
C TYR A 236 -0.70 5.58 -16.47
N LEU A 237 -0.08 4.54 -17.01
CA LEU A 237 -0.19 3.16 -16.55
C LEU A 237 1.17 2.72 -15.99
N ILE A 238 1.23 2.41 -14.72
CA ILE A 238 2.39 1.81 -14.07
C ILE A 238 2.10 0.30 -13.98
N TYR A 239 2.90 -0.51 -14.65
CA TYR A 239 2.85 -1.95 -14.56
C TYR A 239 4.03 -2.48 -13.78
N SER A 240 3.80 -3.33 -12.80
CA SER A 240 4.87 -3.93 -12.00
C SER A 240 4.56 -5.37 -11.60
N THR A 241 5.63 -6.14 -11.37
CA THR A 241 5.58 -7.50 -10.84
C THR A 241 6.77 -7.73 -9.90
N CYS A 242 6.64 -8.69 -8.99
CA CYS A 242 7.75 -9.19 -8.19
C CYS A 242 8.32 -10.51 -8.76
N THR A 243 8.44 -10.64 -10.09
CA THR A 243 9.02 -11.82 -10.74
C THR A 243 10.15 -11.45 -11.69
N TYR A 244 10.99 -12.44 -12.05
CA TYR A 244 12.06 -12.31 -13.04
C TYR A 244 11.66 -12.86 -14.42
N SER A 245 10.45 -13.40 -14.56
CA SER A 245 9.96 -14.01 -15.80
C SER A 245 9.82 -12.97 -16.91
N ILE A 246 10.38 -13.25 -18.10
CA ILE A 246 10.17 -12.43 -19.29
C ILE A 246 8.72 -12.52 -19.75
N GLU A 247 8.12 -13.72 -19.63
CA GLU A 247 6.73 -13.96 -20.02
C GLU A 247 5.72 -13.11 -19.26
N GLU A 248 6.04 -12.77 -18.00
CA GLU A 248 5.18 -11.93 -17.13
C GLU A 248 5.54 -10.44 -17.18
N ASN A 249 6.71 -10.10 -17.65
CA ASN A 249 7.26 -8.75 -17.66
C ASN A 249 7.22 -8.14 -19.07
N GLU A 250 8.29 -8.30 -19.83
CA GLU A 250 8.43 -7.64 -21.13
C GLU A 250 7.44 -8.17 -22.17
N ASP A 251 7.11 -9.46 -22.16
CA ASP A 251 6.17 -10.03 -23.14
C ASP A 251 4.74 -9.55 -22.87
N VAL A 252 4.34 -9.35 -21.61
CA VAL A 252 3.07 -8.72 -21.26
C VAL A 252 3.03 -7.28 -21.75
N VAL A 253 4.07 -6.49 -21.51
CA VAL A 253 4.15 -5.10 -21.99
C VAL A 253 4.06 -5.04 -23.51
N ARG A 254 4.83 -5.88 -24.25
CA ARG A 254 4.78 -5.94 -25.72
C ARG A 254 3.39 -6.33 -26.23
N ALA A 255 2.79 -7.37 -25.64
CA ALA A 255 1.48 -7.87 -26.06
C ALA A 255 0.37 -6.84 -25.82
N PHE A 256 0.44 -6.09 -24.71
CA PHE A 256 -0.49 -5.03 -24.40
C PHE A 256 -0.32 -3.85 -25.37
N MET A 257 0.89 -3.36 -25.59
CA MET A 257 1.17 -2.24 -26.50
C MET A 257 0.94 -2.59 -27.97
N ALA A 258 0.96 -3.85 -28.35
CA ALA A 258 0.59 -4.29 -29.71
C ALA A 258 -0.91 -4.10 -30.02
N LYS A 259 -1.76 -3.98 -28.99
CA LYS A 259 -3.21 -3.79 -29.12
C LYS A 259 -3.68 -2.36 -28.84
N HIS A 260 -2.90 -1.60 -28.07
CA HIS A 260 -3.27 -0.28 -27.56
C HIS A 260 -2.21 0.75 -27.89
N ASP A 261 -2.63 1.97 -28.16
CA ASP A 261 -1.72 3.07 -28.50
C ASP A 261 -1.17 3.71 -27.21
N TYR A 262 0.02 3.28 -26.83
CA TYR A 262 0.77 3.75 -25.67
C TYR A 262 2.20 4.12 -26.05
N GLU A 263 2.71 5.14 -25.41
CA GLU A 263 4.13 5.48 -25.38
C GLU A 263 4.77 4.81 -24.17
N LEU A 264 5.81 3.99 -24.39
CA LEU A 264 6.62 3.43 -23.30
C LEU A 264 7.61 4.50 -22.83
N ILE A 265 7.48 4.94 -21.57
CA ILE A 265 8.28 6.02 -21.02
C ILE A 265 9.58 5.47 -20.45
N ASN A 266 10.71 6.07 -20.83
CA ASN A 266 12.01 5.68 -20.30
C ASN A 266 12.12 6.02 -18.81
N ILE A 267 12.34 5.02 -17.98
CA ILE A 267 12.59 5.18 -16.54
C ILE A 267 14.08 5.49 -16.34
N GLU A 268 14.39 6.77 -16.07
CA GLU A 268 15.76 7.26 -15.89
C GLU A 268 16.28 6.93 -14.48
N TYR A 269 16.65 5.68 -14.26
CA TYR A 269 17.29 5.24 -13.01
C TYR A 269 18.36 4.16 -13.31
N PRO A 270 19.48 4.11 -12.55
CA PRO A 270 20.61 3.20 -12.84
C PRO A 270 20.36 1.76 -12.40
N PHE A 271 19.19 1.21 -12.71
CA PHE A 271 18.87 -0.21 -12.54
C PHE A 271 19.16 -1.01 -13.81
N SER A 272 19.08 -2.33 -13.71
CA SER A 272 19.11 -3.19 -14.89
C SER A 272 17.94 -2.88 -15.81
N ARG A 273 18.17 -2.91 -17.11
CA ARG A 273 17.12 -2.69 -18.10
C ARG A 273 16.33 -3.97 -18.35
N GLY A 274 15.10 -3.80 -18.81
CA GLY A 274 14.28 -4.92 -19.25
C GLY A 274 14.88 -5.62 -20.47
N VAL A 275 14.60 -6.90 -20.62
CA VAL A 275 15.14 -7.73 -21.72
C VAL A 275 14.49 -7.32 -23.04
N GLY A 276 15.26 -6.59 -23.87
CA GLY A 276 14.78 -6.06 -25.14
C GLY A 276 13.70 -4.96 -25.03
N LEU A 277 13.54 -4.36 -23.83
CA LEU A 277 12.73 -3.16 -23.54
C LEU A 277 13.53 -2.23 -22.63
N ASN A 278 14.42 -1.44 -23.20
CA ASN A 278 15.38 -0.61 -22.46
C ASN A 278 14.74 0.53 -21.65
N GLU A 279 13.50 0.87 -21.93
CA GLU A 279 12.71 1.89 -21.21
C GLU A 279 12.27 1.40 -19.84
N THR A 280 12.13 0.08 -19.67
CA THR A 280 11.71 -0.57 -18.40
C THR A 280 12.89 -0.88 -17.51
N VAL A 281 12.63 -1.15 -16.24
CA VAL A 281 13.69 -1.48 -15.28
C VAL A 281 13.42 -2.78 -14.53
N ARG A 282 14.50 -3.44 -14.15
CA ARG A 282 14.55 -4.62 -13.31
C ARG A 282 15.45 -4.38 -12.11
N LEU A 283 14.90 -4.61 -10.93
CA LEU A 283 15.67 -4.59 -9.69
C LEU A 283 15.99 -6.03 -9.32
N TYR A 284 17.29 -6.33 -9.24
CA TYR A 284 17.79 -7.65 -8.87
C TYR A 284 18.48 -7.60 -7.52
N PRO A 285 18.34 -8.64 -6.66
CA PRO A 285 18.84 -8.64 -5.29
C PRO A 285 20.40 -8.63 -5.19
N HIS A 286 21.12 -8.93 -6.24
CA HIS A 286 22.57 -8.80 -6.28
C HIS A 286 23.05 -7.38 -6.61
N LYS A 287 22.17 -6.51 -7.15
CA LYS A 287 22.46 -5.11 -7.50
C LYS A 287 21.85 -4.09 -6.54
N VAL A 288 20.73 -4.44 -5.91
CA VAL A 288 20.01 -3.55 -4.98
C VAL A 288 19.76 -4.25 -3.66
N LYS A 289 19.72 -3.50 -2.58
CA LYS A 289 19.27 -4.02 -1.28
C LYS A 289 17.75 -4.12 -1.28
N GLY A 290 17.20 -5.22 -1.76
CA GLY A 290 15.77 -5.49 -1.88
C GLY A 290 15.53 -6.84 -2.51
N GLU A 291 14.26 -7.16 -2.75
CA GLU A 291 13.83 -8.36 -3.45
C GLU A 291 13.81 -8.14 -4.98
N GLY A 292 13.07 -8.93 -5.73
CA GLY A 292 12.91 -8.72 -7.17
C GLY A 292 11.75 -7.79 -7.51
N GLN A 293 11.96 -6.87 -8.45
CA GLN A 293 10.89 -6.03 -8.97
C GLN A 293 11.12 -5.71 -10.45
N PHE A 294 10.05 -5.72 -11.23
CA PHE A 294 10.01 -5.18 -12.60
C PHE A 294 9.06 -3.98 -12.63
N VAL A 295 9.42 -2.94 -13.38
CA VAL A 295 8.56 -1.76 -13.54
C VAL A 295 8.60 -1.27 -14.98
N ALA A 296 7.41 -1.05 -15.54
CA ALA A 296 7.19 -0.35 -16.81
C ALA A 296 6.25 0.84 -16.58
N LEU A 297 6.58 1.97 -17.18
CA LEU A 297 5.75 3.19 -17.19
C LEU A 297 5.28 3.45 -18.61
N MET A 298 3.98 3.51 -18.80
CA MET A 298 3.34 3.72 -20.11
C MET A 298 2.40 4.91 -20.06
N LYS A 299 2.37 5.73 -21.13
CA LYS A 299 1.44 6.83 -21.29
C LYS A 299 0.44 6.49 -22.37
N LYS A 300 -0.85 6.60 -22.07
CA LYS A 300 -1.94 6.35 -22.99
C LYS A 300 -2.05 7.47 -24.04
N LEU A 301 -2.05 7.13 -25.33
CA LEU A 301 -2.20 8.08 -26.42
C LEU A 301 -3.60 8.02 -27.06
N GLU A 302 -4.26 6.87 -26.98
CA GLU A 302 -5.61 6.70 -27.53
C GLU A 302 -6.69 7.42 -26.72
N LYS A 303 -7.69 7.93 -27.43
CA LYS A 303 -8.86 8.57 -26.80
C LYS A 303 -9.72 7.52 -26.09
N ASN A 304 -10.19 7.87 -24.91
CA ASN A 304 -11.21 7.11 -24.22
C ASN A 304 -12.56 7.81 -24.40
N ASN A 305 -13.46 7.21 -25.17
CA ASN A 305 -14.81 7.70 -25.38
C ASN A 305 -15.82 7.18 -24.33
N LEU A 306 -15.36 6.36 -23.39
CA LEU A 306 -16.18 5.84 -22.31
C LEU A 306 -16.27 6.89 -21.19
N CYS A 307 -17.47 7.05 -20.64
CA CYS A 307 -17.71 7.91 -19.49
C CYS A 307 -18.78 7.26 -18.62
N SER A 308 -18.50 7.11 -17.33
CA SER A 308 -19.49 6.67 -16.35
C SER A 308 -20.00 7.85 -15.54
N ASN A 309 -21.32 8.09 -15.54
CA ASN A 309 -21.97 9.15 -14.74
C ASN A 309 -22.74 8.63 -13.55
N ASP A 310 -22.64 7.34 -13.22
CA ASP A 310 -23.44 6.70 -12.15
C ASP A 310 -22.89 7.00 -10.75
N ARG A 311 -23.05 8.25 -10.32
CA ARG A 311 -22.66 8.70 -8.98
C ARG A 311 -23.67 8.23 -7.93
N LEU A 312 -23.15 7.83 -6.77
CA LEU A 312 -23.97 7.50 -5.62
C LEU A 312 -24.36 8.79 -4.85
N ASN A 313 -25.67 9.03 -4.70
CA ASN A 313 -26.13 10.16 -3.90
C ASN A 313 -26.13 9.80 -2.42
N LEU A 314 -25.20 10.36 -1.65
CA LEU A 314 -25.04 10.13 -0.21
C LEU A 314 -25.72 11.23 0.59
N LYS A 315 -26.40 10.84 1.69
CA LYS A 315 -27.08 11.79 2.59
C LYS A 315 -26.11 12.28 3.65
N GLU A 316 -26.11 13.60 3.89
CA GLU A 316 -25.38 14.22 5.01
C GLU A 316 -25.93 13.74 6.36
N ASN A 317 -25.04 13.56 7.34
CA ASN A 317 -25.38 13.23 8.73
C ASN A 317 -25.06 14.41 9.66
N LYS A 318 -26.03 15.32 9.79
CA LYS A 318 -25.89 16.52 10.63
C LYS A 318 -25.75 16.21 12.13
N ASN A 319 -26.27 15.07 12.61
CA ASN A 319 -26.14 14.70 14.02
C ASN A 319 -24.68 14.40 14.36
N ILE A 320 -24.01 13.61 13.52
CA ILE A 320 -22.58 13.30 13.72
C ILE A 320 -21.72 14.53 13.47
N GLU A 321 -22.02 15.37 12.48
CA GLU A 321 -21.30 16.64 12.29
C GLU A 321 -21.34 17.52 13.54
N ASN A 322 -22.53 17.69 14.12
CA ASN A 322 -22.71 18.50 15.35
C ASN A 322 -22.00 17.87 16.56
N PHE A 323 -21.94 16.53 16.61
CA PHE A 323 -21.19 15.84 17.64
C PHE A 323 -19.68 16.06 17.46
N LEU A 324 -19.14 15.92 16.24
CA LEU A 324 -17.73 16.14 15.96
C LEU A 324 -17.27 17.55 16.28
N LYS A 325 -18.05 18.60 15.98
CA LYS A 325 -17.78 20.00 16.36
C LYS A 325 -17.59 20.20 17.86
N LYS A 326 -18.18 19.33 18.70
CA LYS A 326 -17.99 19.41 20.17
C LYS A 326 -16.65 18.86 20.60
N ILE A 327 -16.13 17.83 19.93
CA ILE A 327 -14.95 17.07 20.35
C ILE A 327 -13.71 17.34 19.50
N THR A 328 -13.84 18.00 18.35
CA THR A 328 -12.76 18.31 17.42
C THR A 328 -12.74 19.78 17.02
N ASN A 329 -11.62 20.24 16.46
CA ASN A 329 -11.40 21.59 15.93
C ASN A 329 -11.72 21.72 14.43
N PHE A 330 -12.10 20.65 13.74
CA PHE A 330 -12.41 20.69 12.31
C PHE A 330 -13.92 20.79 12.03
N ASN A 331 -14.26 21.27 10.82
CA ASN A 331 -15.62 21.36 10.32
C ASN A 331 -15.72 20.60 8.99
N LYS A 332 -15.70 19.26 9.06
CA LYS A 332 -15.83 18.40 7.89
C LYS A 332 -17.26 17.87 7.77
N LYS A 333 -17.75 17.74 6.54
CA LYS A 333 -19.06 17.12 6.26
C LYS A 333 -18.99 15.61 6.46
N VAL A 334 -20.08 15.06 6.96
CA VAL A 334 -20.24 13.63 7.23
C VAL A 334 -21.38 13.07 6.39
N TYR A 335 -21.16 11.93 5.78
CA TYR A 335 -22.11 11.28 4.87
C TYR A 335 -22.40 9.85 5.31
N ASN A 336 -23.64 9.42 5.09
CA ASN A 336 -24.06 8.06 5.38
C ASN A 336 -23.89 7.16 4.15
N TYR A 337 -23.23 6.02 4.35
CA TYR A 337 -23.18 4.92 3.40
C TYR A 337 -23.52 3.61 4.12
N LYS A 338 -24.59 2.93 3.67
CA LYS A 338 -25.16 1.79 4.41
C LYS A 338 -25.51 2.24 5.83
N ASN A 339 -25.02 1.55 6.84
CA ASN A 339 -25.26 1.83 8.26
C ASN A 339 -24.14 2.64 8.93
N PHE A 340 -23.19 3.14 8.14
CA PHE A 340 -21.98 3.79 8.62
C PHE A 340 -21.91 5.24 8.16
N SER A 341 -21.17 6.05 8.91
CA SER A 341 -20.92 7.45 8.59
C SER A 341 -19.45 7.69 8.31
N PHE A 342 -19.17 8.45 7.24
CA PHE A 342 -17.83 8.69 6.72
C PHE A 342 -17.58 10.18 6.51
N ILE A 343 -16.31 10.58 6.64
CA ILE A 343 -15.76 11.79 6.04
C ILE A 343 -15.16 11.40 4.72
N ILE A 344 -15.62 12.05 3.64
CA ILE A 344 -15.25 11.76 2.25
C ILE A 344 -14.62 13.01 1.67
N LYS A 345 -13.48 12.87 1.02
CA LYS A 345 -12.75 14.01 0.44
C LYS A 345 -13.46 14.59 -0.79
N ASP A 346 -13.94 13.72 -1.69
CA ASP A 346 -14.76 14.07 -2.84
C ASP A 346 -15.90 13.07 -3.04
N LEU A 347 -17.15 13.55 -3.07
CA LEU A 347 -18.33 12.71 -3.28
C LEU A 347 -18.49 12.26 -4.72
N ASN A 348 -17.96 13.00 -5.67
CA ASN A 348 -18.17 12.75 -7.10
C ASN A 348 -17.57 11.42 -7.55
N ILE A 349 -16.62 10.88 -6.78
CA ILE A 349 -15.93 9.63 -7.09
C ILE A 349 -16.65 8.39 -6.56
N VAL A 350 -17.64 8.54 -5.69
CA VAL A 350 -18.39 7.39 -5.15
C VAL A 350 -19.45 6.97 -6.16
N LYS A 351 -19.26 5.78 -6.75
CA LYS A 351 -20.12 5.23 -7.82
C LYS A 351 -21.17 4.27 -7.25
N LYS A 352 -22.26 4.10 -8.00
CA LYS A 352 -23.24 3.03 -7.73
C LYS A 352 -22.64 1.66 -8.06
N ASP A 353 -23.26 0.62 -7.57
CA ASP A 353 -22.98 -0.79 -7.90
C ASP A 353 -21.52 -1.23 -7.63
N ILE A 354 -20.78 -0.47 -6.82
CA ILE A 354 -19.44 -0.80 -6.32
C ILE A 354 -19.52 -1.23 -4.86
N ASN A 355 -18.87 -2.34 -4.54
CA ASN A 355 -18.75 -2.82 -3.17
C ASN A 355 -17.56 -2.14 -2.47
N TYR A 356 -17.85 -1.01 -1.81
CA TYR A 356 -16.87 -0.33 -0.98
C TYR A 356 -16.76 -0.98 0.40
N LEU A 357 -15.53 -1.22 0.84
CA LEU A 357 -15.18 -1.49 2.24
C LEU A 357 -14.99 -0.17 3.00
N SER A 358 -14.48 0.87 2.33
CA SER A 358 -14.38 2.22 2.85
C SER A 358 -14.53 3.25 1.73
N ILE A 359 -15.18 4.37 2.05
CA ILE A 359 -15.31 5.53 1.14
C ILE A 359 -14.67 6.78 1.74
N GLY A 360 -13.51 6.61 2.37
CA GLY A 360 -12.81 7.62 3.16
C GLY A 360 -12.71 7.21 4.63
N VAL A 361 -12.68 8.19 5.54
CA VAL A 361 -12.51 7.92 6.97
C VAL A 361 -13.83 7.52 7.62
N LEU A 362 -13.89 6.29 8.10
CA LEU A 362 -15.05 5.79 8.86
C LEU A 362 -15.11 6.47 10.25
N ILE A 363 -16.20 7.18 10.50
CA ILE A 363 -16.43 7.87 11.77
C ILE A 363 -17.07 6.93 12.79
N GLY A 364 -18.03 6.12 12.35
CA GLY A 364 -18.74 5.20 13.22
C GLY A 364 -20.21 5.04 12.84
N VAL A 365 -21.03 4.68 13.83
CA VAL A 365 -22.45 4.40 13.68
C VAL A 365 -23.27 5.27 14.63
N ASP A 366 -24.30 5.94 14.11
CA ASP A 366 -25.31 6.62 14.93
C ASP A 366 -26.31 5.60 15.50
N LYS A 367 -26.28 5.39 16.81
CA LYS A 367 -27.12 4.46 17.56
C LYS A 367 -28.33 5.15 18.23
N LYS A 368 -28.80 6.28 17.71
CA LYS A 368 -29.89 7.14 18.26
C LYS A 368 -29.53 7.81 19.60
N ASN A 369 -29.06 7.04 20.60
CA ASN A 369 -28.78 7.53 21.96
C ASN A 369 -27.28 7.85 22.15
N TYR A 370 -26.40 7.31 21.33
CA TYR A 370 -24.95 7.56 21.36
C TYR A 370 -24.34 7.27 19.98
N ILE A 371 -23.18 7.83 19.76
CA ILE A 371 -22.39 7.56 18.57
C ILE A 371 -21.30 6.55 18.95
N ASP A 372 -21.31 5.42 18.25
CA ASP A 372 -20.27 4.39 18.37
C ASP A 372 -19.13 4.76 17.42
N ILE A 373 -18.09 5.40 18.00
CA ILE A 373 -16.97 5.97 17.22
C ILE A 373 -16.03 4.86 16.78
N ASN A 374 -15.64 4.89 15.51
CA ASN A 374 -14.65 4.00 14.94
C ASN A 374 -13.22 4.49 15.22
N HIS A 375 -12.29 3.55 15.32
CA HIS A 375 -10.87 3.80 15.52
C HIS A 375 -10.25 4.67 14.41
N TYR A 376 -10.71 4.53 13.18
CA TYR A 376 -10.21 5.28 12.04
C TYR A 376 -10.33 6.80 12.21
N LEU A 377 -11.40 7.29 12.86
CA LEU A 377 -11.50 8.71 13.19
C LEU A 377 -10.30 9.20 14.01
N PHE A 378 -9.91 8.43 15.03
CA PHE A 378 -8.79 8.81 15.89
C PHE A 378 -7.44 8.68 15.17
N SER A 379 -7.25 7.63 14.38
CA SER A 379 -5.98 7.45 13.64
C SER A 379 -5.80 8.52 12.56
N ALA A 380 -6.88 8.95 11.88
CA ALA A 380 -6.81 9.94 10.82
C ALA A 380 -6.78 11.39 11.34
N PHE A 381 -7.61 11.70 12.33
CA PHE A 381 -7.84 13.06 12.80
C PHE A 381 -7.57 13.27 14.29
N GLY A 382 -6.81 12.38 14.91
CA GLY A 382 -6.52 12.49 16.36
C GLY A 382 -5.86 13.80 16.77
N ALA A 383 -5.01 14.36 15.90
CA ALA A 383 -4.39 15.65 16.13
C ALA A 383 -5.39 16.84 16.14
N GLU A 384 -6.59 16.64 15.61
CA GLU A 384 -7.65 17.64 15.55
C GLU A 384 -8.61 17.57 16.77
N PHE A 385 -8.44 16.57 17.65
CA PHE A 385 -9.27 16.48 18.84
C PHE A 385 -8.93 17.59 19.82
N LYS A 386 -9.95 18.15 20.51
CA LYS A 386 -9.77 19.17 21.54
C LYS A 386 -9.04 18.61 22.76
N ASN A 387 -9.40 17.38 23.14
CA ASN A 387 -8.76 16.67 24.23
C ASN A 387 -7.71 15.71 23.66
N GLN A 388 -6.47 15.89 24.08
CA GLN A 388 -5.34 15.05 23.68
C GLN A 388 -4.52 14.66 24.91
N ILE A 389 -4.01 13.43 24.90
CA ILE A 389 -2.99 12.99 25.85
C ILE A 389 -1.81 12.52 25.01
N GLU A 390 -0.67 13.17 25.19
CA GLU A 390 0.54 12.88 24.44
C GLU A 390 1.56 12.13 25.30
N PHE A 391 2.17 11.14 24.70
CA PHE A 391 3.24 10.33 25.27
C PHE A 391 4.40 10.22 24.27
N GLU A 392 5.61 10.09 24.79
CA GLU A 392 6.70 9.57 23.97
C GLU A 392 6.49 8.09 23.65
N TYR A 393 6.98 7.62 22.49
CA TYR A 393 6.73 6.24 22.05
C TYR A 393 7.24 5.16 23.03
N ASN A 394 8.25 5.46 23.84
CA ASN A 394 8.84 4.58 24.84
C ASN A 394 8.20 4.71 26.24
N ASP A 395 7.19 5.55 26.40
CA ASP A 395 6.46 5.68 27.67
C ASP A 395 5.72 4.36 28.01
N PRO A 396 5.86 3.80 29.22
CA PRO A 396 5.18 2.58 29.64
C PRO A 396 3.64 2.63 29.49
N ASN A 397 3.03 3.81 29.55
CA ASN A 397 1.59 3.98 29.37
C ASN A 397 1.15 3.66 27.94
N VAL A 398 2.00 3.87 26.95
CA VAL A 398 1.69 3.48 25.55
C VAL A 398 1.49 1.98 25.43
N LEU A 399 2.35 1.17 26.07
CA LEU A 399 2.20 -0.29 26.05
C LEU A 399 0.95 -0.74 26.84
N LYS A 400 0.62 -0.09 27.97
CA LYS A 400 -0.64 -0.34 28.68
C LYS A 400 -1.84 -0.03 27.79
N TYR A 401 -1.80 1.11 27.11
CA TYR A 401 -2.86 1.51 26.16
C TYR A 401 -3.03 0.48 25.04
N LEU A 402 -1.95 0.04 24.42
CA LEU A 402 -1.97 -0.96 23.34
C LEU A 402 -2.48 -2.34 23.81
N ARG A 403 -2.34 -2.68 25.08
CA ARG A 403 -2.94 -3.88 25.69
C ARG A 403 -4.42 -3.70 26.06
N GLY A 404 -4.94 -2.46 25.94
CA GLY A 404 -6.32 -2.12 26.28
C GLY A 404 -6.55 -1.92 27.78
N GLU A 405 -5.47 -1.71 28.54
CA GLU A 405 -5.51 -1.42 29.97
C GLU A 405 -5.96 0.03 30.24
N THR A 406 -6.40 0.29 31.45
CA THR A 406 -6.64 1.64 31.94
C THR A 406 -5.31 2.32 32.24
N ILE A 407 -5.20 3.59 31.89
CA ILE A 407 -4.04 4.42 32.20
C ILE A 407 -4.45 5.40 33.29
N ASP A 408 -3.58 5.60 34.27
CA ASP A 408 -3.79 6.61 35.31
C ASP A 408 -3.34 8.00 34.81
N VAL A 409 -4.27 8.69 34.20
CA VAL A 409 -4.06 10.04 33.64
C VAL A 409 -5.25 10.93 33.97
N SER A 410 -4.98 12.18 34.29
CA SER A 410 -5.98 13.22 34.41
C SER A 410 -6.22 13.86 33.03
N GLY A 411 -7.46 14.22 32.77
CA GLY A 411 -7.87 14.89 31.53
C GLY A 411 -9.30 15.38 31.62
N ASP A 412 -9.71 16.16 30.62
CA ASP A 412 -11.07 16.70 30.54
C ASP A 412 -12.08 15.60 30.21
N GLU A 413 -13.30 15.80 30.72
CA GLU A 413 -14.44 14.91 30.41
C GLU A 413 -14.73 14.86 28.92
N GLY A 414 -15.08 13.68 28.43
CA GLY A 414 -15.46 13.44 27.04
C GLY A 414 -14.50 12.55 26.25
N TYR A 415 -14.59 12.64 24.93
CA TYR A 415 -13.74 11.91 24.02
C TYR A 415 -12.43 12.66 23.75
N GLY A 416 -11.34 11.93 23.63
CA GLY A 416 -10.03 12.48 23.27
C GLY A 416 -9.18 11.48 22.49
N ALA A 417 -8.04 11.95 22.02
CA ALA A 417 -7.07 11.16 21.27
C ALA A 417 -5.78 10.92 22.07
N ILE A 418 -5.22 9.73 21.94
CA ILE A 418 -3.86 9.40 22.37
C ILE A 418 -2.92 9.69 21.21
N ILE A 419 -1.93 10.53 21.49
CA ILE A 419 -0.87 10.91 20.56
C ILE A 419 0.43 10.28 21.04
N VAL A 420 1.22 9.71 20.14
CA VAL A 420 2.51 9.08 20.46
C VAL A 420 3.59 9.73 19.61
N SER A 421 4.47 10.49 20.27
CA SER A 421 5.54 11.28 19.64
C SER A 421 5.03 12.09 18.43
N GLY A 422 3.86 12.74 18.59
CA GLY A 422 3.18 13.51 17.56
C GLY A 422 2.28 12.72 16.60
N CYS A 423 2.26 11.38 16.68
CA CYS A 423 1.44 10.53 15.81
C CYS A 423 0.14 10.08 16.51
N PRO A 424 -1.05 10.37 15.97
CA PRO A 424 -2.29 9.86 16.48
C PRO A 424 -2.32 8.31 16.50
N LEU A 425 -2.51 7.73 17.70
CA LEU A 425 -2.54 6.29 17.91
C LEU A 425 -3.96 5.75 18.04
N GLY A 426 -4.84 6.45 18.74
CA GLY A 426 -6.19 5.97 18.97
C GLY A 426 -6.97 6.85 19.93
N GLY A 427 -8.14 6.38 20.39
CA GLY A 427 -9.05 7.16 21.19
C GLY A 427 -9.20 6.74 22.65
N TYR A 428 -9.66 7.66 23.47
CA TYR A 428 -10.11 7.41 24.82
C TYR A 428 -11.41 8.17 25.12
N LYS A 429 -12.03 7.83 26.24
CA LYS A 429 -13.12 8.61 26.82
C LYS A 429 -12.90 8.75 28.33
N ILE A 430 -13.02 9.93 28.86
CA ILE A 430 -13.13 10.17 30.32
C ILE A 430 -14.60 10.40 30.66
N SER A 431 -15.10 9.72 31.68
CA SER A 431 -16.47 9.86 32.16
C SER A 431 -16.50 9.63 33.67
N ASN A 432 -17.00 10.63 34.43
CA ASN A 432 -16.98 10.65 35.89
C ASN A 432 -15.56 10.41 36.45
N GLY A 433 -14.56 11.05 35.86
CA GLY A 433 -13.16 10.93 36.23
C GLY A 433 -12.52 9.58 35.90
N LYS A 434 -13.21 8.67 35.19
CA LYS A 434 -12.67 7.34 34.82
C LYS A 434 -12.25 7.31 33.36
N PHE A 435 -11.00 6.93 33.13
CA PHE A 435 -10.45 6.71 31.80
C PHE A 435 -10.99 5.38 31.21
N LYS A 436 -11.51 5.46 29.99
CA LYS A 436 -11.92 4.31 29.17
C LYS A 436 -11.06 4.23 27.92
N ASN A 437 -10.29 3.17 27.81
CA ASN A 437 -9.49 2.86 26.63
C ASN A 437 -10.39 2.43 25.46
N LEU A 438 -10.29 3.12 24.30
CA LEU A 438 -11.07 2.82 23.09
C LEU A 438 -10.25 2.10 22.02
N TYR A 439 -9.01 1.68 22.33
CA TYR A 439 -8.19 0.91 21.39
C TYR A 439 -8.88 -0.41 21.01
N PRO A 440 -9.01 -0.75 19.71
CA PRO A 440 -9.78 -1.90 19.26
C PRO A 440 -9.28 -3.23 19.85
N LYS A 441 -10.19 -4.06 20.33
CA LYS A 441 -9.83 -5.36 20.91
C LYS A 441 -9.00 -6.25 19.97
N GLY A 442 -9.33 -6.24 18.66
CA GLY A 442 -8.62 -7.02 17.64
C GLY A 442 -7.21 -6.54 17.31
N LEU A 443 -6.82 -5.32 17.75
CA LEU A 443 -5.50 -4.76 17.54
C LEU A 443 -4.60 -4.82 18.78
N ARG A 444 -5.10 -5.31 19.93
CA ARG A 444 -4.37 -5.30 21.18
C ARG A 444 -3.21 -6.30 21.17
N ASN A 445 -2.08 -5.86 21.67
CA ASN A 445 -0.92 -6.70 21.92
C ASN A 445 -1.04 -7.35 23.30
N PHE A 446 -1.22 -8.65 23.36
CA PHE A 446 -1.39 -9.38 24.63
C PHE A 446 -0.09 -10.02 25.18
N ASN A 447 1.05 -9.91 24.45
CA ASN A 447 2.32 -10.51 24.88
C ASN A 447 3.51 -9.60 24.61
#